data_ccd89a344cd79d7ad00a5674a98e5163
#
_entry.id   ccd89a344cd79d7ad00a5674a98e5163
#
_cell.length_a   1.000
_cell.length_b   1.000
_cell.length_c   1.000
_cell.angle_alpha   90.00
_cell.angle_beta   90.00
_cell.angle_gamma   90.00
#
_symmetry.space_group_name_H-M   'P 1'
#
loop_
_entity.id
_entity.type
_entity.pdbx_description
1 polymer ?
#
loop_
_entity_poly.entity_id
_entity_poly.type
_entity_poly.pdbx_seq_one_letter_code
_entity_poly.pdbx_strand_id
1 'polypeptide(L)'
;MKMISRRDFLKASAVVGATAAMTACGGSSSTSTAASSVAASSAAASSAAATNGSANIGVCIYQFADNFMTLYRSDLEEYLKDMGYSVTIMDGKNDQNTQTEQINTFLQQGVDVLVINPVQTTSAQTIVDTVKPSETPIVFINREPDKSVLDSYADKCCYVGADARQSGTYQGELI
;
A
#
# COMPACT_ATOMS: atom_id res chain seq x y z
N MET A 1 8.72 -27.48 -24.02
CA MET A 1 9.26 -26.92 -22.75
C MET A 1 8.08 -26.49 -21.91
N LYS A 2 7.87 -27.11 -20.75
CA LYS A 2 6.75 -26.78 -19.84
C LYS A 2 7.14 -25.57 -19.02
N MET A 3 6.43 -24.46 -19.17
CA MET A 3 6.67 -23.25 -18.38
C MET A 3 6.23 -23.49 -16.93
N ILE A 4 7.14 -23.30 -16.00
CA ILE A 4 6.88 -23.45 -14.56
C ILE A 4 6.17 -22.18 -14.10
N SER A 5 4.97 -22.34 -13.54
CA SER A 5 4.18 -21.24 -12.99
C SER A 5 4.87 -20.65 -11.76
N ARG A 6 4.73 -19.34 -11.56
CA ARG A 6 5.27 -18.64 -10.37
C ARG A 6 4.79 -19.25 -9.04
N ARG A 7 3.62 -19.88 -9.04
CA ARG A 7 3.09 -20.64 -7.88
C ARG A 7 3.89 -21.90 -7.56
N ASP A 8 4.44 -22.57 -8.56
CA ASP A 8 5.19 -23.81 -8.38
C ASP A 8 6.61 -23.54 -7.87
N PHE A 9 7.17 -22.36 -8.18
CA PHE A 9 8.46 -21.92 -7.65
C PHE A 9 8.43 -21.64 -6.14
N LEU A 10 7.34 -21.08 -5.63
CA LEU A 10 7.19 -20.77 -4.19
C LEU A 10 6.97 -22.01 -3.32
N LYS A 11 6.46 -23.11 -3.90
CA LYS A 11 6.29 -24.37 -3.16
C LYS A 11 7.56 -25.19 -3.04
N ALA A 12 8.55 -24.94 -3.88
CA ALA A 12 9.82 -25.65 -3.88
C ALA A 12 10.86 -25.11 -2.87
N SER A 13 10.64 -23.92 -2.31
CA SER A 13 11.59 -23.26 -1.40
C SER A 13 11.38 -23.53 0.09
N ALA A 14 10.40 -24.36 0.47
CA ALA A 14 9.97 -24.55 1.87
C ALA A 14 10.57 -25.78 2.58
N VAL A 15 11.56 -26.46 2.01
CA VAL A 15 12.18 -27.64 2.65
C VAL A 15 13.69 -27.57 2.51
N VAL A 16 14.37 -26.79 3.37
CA VAL A 16 15.73 -27.10 3.92
C VAL A 16 16.03 -26.08 5.02
N GLY A 17 16.17 -26.55 6.25
CA GLY A 17 16.78 -25.70 7.29
C GLY A 17 16.30 -25.95 8.72
N ALA A 18 16.38 -27.17 9.20
CA ALA A 18 16.42 -27.44 10.64
C ALA A 18 17.63 -28.34 10.95
N THR A 19 18.56 -27.83 11.72
CA THR A 19 19.52 -28.44 12.65
C THR A 19 20.76 -27.52 12.68
N ALA A 20 21.34 -27.16 13.77
CA ALA A 20 21.63 -27.67 15.05
C ALA A 20 22.26 -26.57 15.92
N ALA A 21 22.09 -26.75 17.16
CA ALA A 21 22.52 -26.02 18.34
C ALA A 21 24.00 -26.14 18.70
N MET A 22 24.41 -25.22 19.64
CA MET A 22 25.42 -25.40 20.72
C MET A 22 26.91 -25.28 20.32
N THR A 23 27.72 -24.40 20.86
CA THR A 23 28.32 -24.30 22.17
C THR A 23 29.48 -23.30 22.20
N ALA A 24 29.48 -22.48 23.23
CA ALA A 24 30.51 -22.22 24.20
C ALA A 24 31.79 -21.40 23.88
N CYS A 25 31.88 -20.34 24.67
CA CYS A 25 33.03 -19.83 25.46
C CYS A 25 34.41 -19.58 24.84
N GLY A 26 34.86 -18.35 25.06
CA GLY A 26 36.21 -18.16 25.57
C GLY A 26 37.12 -17.19 24.85
N GLY A 27 37.46 -16.06 25.50
CA GLY A 27 38.84 -15.53 25.49
C GLY A 27 39.20 -14.35 24.59
N SER A 28 39.22 -13.20 25.19
CA SER A 28 40.18 -12.10 25.23
C SER A 28 41.07 -11.73 24.03
N SER A 29 41.07 -10.41 23.86
CA SER A 29 42.19 -9.45 23.64
C SER A 29 42.39 -8.90 22.21
N SER A 30 42.05 -7.60 22.14
CA SER A 30 42.77 -6.47 21.53
C SER A 30 43.42 -6.60 20.16
N THR A 31 42.99 -5.80 19.21
CA THR A 31 43.77 -4.63 18.71
C THR A 31 42.96 -3.85 17.66
N SER A 32 43.01 -2.55 17.78
CA SER A 32 42.48 -1.50 16.93
C SER A 32 42.94 -1.55 15.49
N THR A 33 42.05 -1.37 14.53
CA THR A 33 42.33 -0.61 13.32
C THR A 33 41.01 -0.06 12.77
N ALA A 34 40.98 1.27 12.62
CA ALA A 34 39.86 2.01 12.04
C ALA A 34 39.74 1.71 10.54
N ALA A 35 38.59 1.30 10.12
CA ALA A 35 38.17 1.34 8.73
C ALA A 35 36.75 1.89 8.65
N SER A 36 36.61 3.05 8.03
CA SER A 36 35.36 3.71 7.70
C SER A 36 34.50 2.78 6.87
N SER A 37 33.42 2.25 7.46
CA SER A 37 32.38 1.58 6.72
C SER A 37 31.22 2.56 6.52
N VAL A 38 31.02 2.96 5.27
CA VAL A 38 29.78 3.60 4.81
C VAL A 38 28.60 2.68 5.20
N ALA A 39 27.76 3.17 6.10
CA ALA A 39 26.52 2.51 6.46
C ALA A 39 25.57 2.56 5.26
N ALA A 40 25.45 1.47 4.55
CA ALA A 40 24.33 1.25 3.66
C ALA A 40 23.08 1.10 4.53
N SER A 41 22.22 2.11 4.54
CA SER A 41 20.88 2.01 5.08
C SER A 41 20.11 0.97 4.27
N SER A 42 20.13 -0.28 4.72
CA SER A 42 19.14 -1.25 4.29
C SER A 42 17.81 -0.84 4.94
N ALA A 43 16.93 -0.21 4.17
CA ALA A 43 15.53 -0.09 4.51
C ALA A 43 15.01 -1.52 4.72
N ALA A 44 14.80 -1.89 5.97
CA ALA A 44 14.09 -3.10 6.31
C ALA A 44 12.66 -2.91 5.79
N ALA A 45 12.35 -3.52 4.65
CA ALA A 45 10.98 -3.73 4.25
C ALA A 45 10.36 -4.60 5.35
N SER A 46 9.61 -3.97 6.23
CA SER A 46 8.73 -4.68 7.17
C SER A 46 7.70 -5.41 6.32
N SER A 47 7.98 -6.67 6.00
CA SER A 47 6.95 -7.56 5.50
C SER A 47 5.99 -7.77 6.66
N ALA A 48 4.89 -7.00 6.68
CA ALA A 48 3.74 -7.35 7.49
C ALA A 48 3.35 -8.77 7.09
N ALA A 49 3.53 -9.71 8.01
CA ALA A 49 3.06 -11.07 7.84
C ALA A 49 1.56 -10.98 7.57
N ALA A 50 1.11 -11.46 6.42
CA ALA A 50 -0.29 -11.63 6.14
C ALA A 50 -0.87 -12.55 7.22
N THR A 51 -1.52 -11.96 8.20
CA THR A 51 -2.40 -12.70 9.08
C THR A 51 -3.56 -13.18 8.21
N ASN A 52 -3.79 -14.49 8.15
CA ASN A 52 -4.90 -15.14 7.48
C ASN A 52 -6.24 -14.79 8.17
N GLY A 53 -6.56 -13.53 8.26
CA GLY A 53 -7.84 -12.99 8.67
C GLY A 53 -8.38 -12.19 7.50
N SER A 54 -9.61 -12.43 7.11
CA SER A 54 -10.28 -11.66 6.06
C SER A 54 -10.40 -10.20 6.50
N ALA A 55 -9.45 -9.36 6.09
CA ALA A 55 -9.55 -7.92 6.33
C ALA A 55 -10.66 -7.32 5.46
N ASN A 56 -11.39 -6.35 6.01
CA ASN A 56 -12.44 -5.61 5.33
C ASN A 56 -11.85 -4.34 4.71
N ILE A 57 -11.88 -4.23 3.39
CA ILE A 57 -11.31 -3.10 2.65
C ILE A 57 -12.44 -2.25 2.09
N GLY A 58 -12.48 -0.98 2.49
CA GLY A 58 -13.38 0.03 1.92
C GLY A 58 -12.69 0.78 0.79
N VAL A 59 -13.31 0.83 -0.39
CA VAL A 59 -12.76 1.50 -1.57
C VAL A 59 -13.71 2.61 -2.02
N CYS A 60 -13.22 3.84 -2.09
CA CYS A 60 -13.93 4.99 -2.66
C CYS A 60 -13.30 5.38 -3.99
N ILE A 61 -14.02 5.20 -5.09
CA ILE A 61 -13.62 5.63 -6.43
C ILE A 61 -14.29 6.96 -6.74
N TYR A 62 -13.55 7.93 -7.32
CA TYR A 62 -14.10 9.26 -7.60
C TYR A 62 -15.33 9.23 -8.49
N GLN A 63 -15.39 8.34 -9.48
CA GLN A 63 -16.59 8.03 -10.28
C GLN A 63 -16.44 6.69 -11.00
N PHE A 64 -17.55 6.01 -11.23
CA PHE A 64 -17.60 4.73 -11.97
C PHE A 64 -17.69 4.90 -13.49
N ALA A 65 -18.18 6.06 -13.95
CA ALA A 65 -18.41 6.32 -15.37
C ALA A 65 -17.13 6.51 -16.21
N ASP A 66 -15.95 6.48 -15.59
CA ASP A 66 -14.66 6.57 -16.25
C ASP A 66 -14.23 5.19 -16.76
N ASN A 67 -13.84 5.08 -18.04
CA ASN A 67 -13.44 3.81 -18.65
C ASN A 67 -12.19 3.21 -18.00
N PHE A 68 -11.19 4.04 -17.69
CA PHE A 68 -9.98 3.58 -17.00
C PHE A 68 -10.31 3.07 -15.60
N MET A 69 -11.11 3.84 -14.85
CA MET A 69 -11.52 3.44 -13.50
C MET A 69 -12.42 2.21 -13.49
N THR A 70 -13.16 1.94 -14.55
CA THR A 70 -13.95 0.72 -14.68
C THR A 70 -13.06 -0.52 -14.72
N LEU A 71 -12.00 -0.50 -15.54
CA LEU A 71 -11.02 -1.60 -15.60
C LEU A 71 -10.25 -1.71 -14.29
N TYR A 72 -9.68 -0.59 -13.83
CA TYR A 72 -8.91 -0.54 -12.59
C TYR A 72 -9.69 -1.11 -11.39
N ARG A 73 -10.95 -0.71 -11.24
CA ARG A 73 -11.84 -1.18 -10.17
C ARG A 73 -12.09 -2.68 -10.27
N SER A 74 -12.35 -3.21 -11.48
CA SER A 74 -12.61 -4.64 -11.66
C SER A 74 -11.37 -5.48 -11.31
N ASP A 75 -10.20 -5.06 -11.79
CA ASP A 75 -8.94 -5.74 -11.52
C ASP A 75 -8.57 -5.66 -10.02
N LEU A 76 -8.77 -4.51 -9.39
CA LEU A 76 -8.53 -4.32 -7.96
C LEU A 76 -9.44 -5.22 -7.11
N GLU A 77 -10.73 -5.27 -7.45
CA GLU A 77 -11.71 -6.09 -6.74
C GLU A 77 -11.39 -7.58 -6.86
N GLU A 78 -11.10 -8.06 -8.08
CA GLU A 78 -10.73 -9.44 -8.33
C GLU A 78 -9.45 -9.81 -7.58
N TYR A 79 -8.40 -8.98 -7.69
CA TYR A 79 -7.12 -9.23 -7.04
C TYR A 79 -7.23 -9.31 -5.51
N LEU A 80 -7.94 -8.38 -4.89
CA LEU A 80 -8.10 -8.36 -3.44
C LEU A 80 -8.96 -9.56 -2.95
N LYS A 81 -10.02 -9.93 -3.68
CA LYS A 81 -10.83 -11.11 -3.36
C LYS A 81 -10.03 -12.42 -3.50
N ASP A 82 -9.19 -12.52 -4.53
CA ASP A 82 -8.30 -13.68 -4.73
C ASP A 82 -7.29 -13.83 -3.58
N MET A 83 -6.90 -12.71 -2.96
CA MET A 83 -6.08 -12.70 -1.75
C MET A 83 -6.85 -13.05 -0.47
N GLY A 84 -8.17 -13.21 -0.54
CA GLY A 84 -9.02 -13.57 0.59
C GLY A 84 -9.54 -12.39 1.40
N TYR A 85 -9.47 -11.15 0.87
CA TYR A 85 -10.02 -9.97 1.53
C TYR A 85 -11.49 -9.75 1.21
N SER A 86 -12.23 -9.15 2.15
CA SER A 86 -13.57 -8.63 1.92
C SER A 86 -13.47 -7.21 1.38
N VAL A 87 -14.06 -6.94 0.21
CA VAL A 87 -13.94 -5.65 -0.47
C VAL A 87 -15.30 -5.05 -0.73
N THR A 88 -15.49 -3.80 -0.35
CA THR A 88 -16.66 -3.00 -0.69
C THR A 88 -16.22 -1.75 -1.45
N ILE A 89 -16.75 -1.55 -2.66
CA ILE A 89 -16.39 -0.43 -3.52
C ILE A 89 -17.58 0.50 -3.70
N MET A 90 -17.39 1.80 -3.47
CA MET A 90 -18.41 2.82 -3.59
C MET A 90 -18.06 3.86 -4.68
N ASP A 91 -19.10 4.32 -5.39
CA ASP A 91 -19.02 5.35 -6.43
C ASP A 91 -19.15 6.74 -5.81
N GLY A 92 -18.09 7.54 -5.86
CA GLY A 92 -18.09 8.94 -5.41
C GLY A 92 -18.89 9.89 -6.30
N LYS A 93 -19.36 9.43 -7.48
CA LYS A 93 -20.20 10.19 -8.43
C LYS A 93 -19.64 11.56 -8.81
N ASN A 94 -18.31 11.71 -8.73
CA ASN A 94 -17.59 12.96 -8.91
C ASN A 94 -18.09 14.10 -7.98
N ASP A 95 -18.62 13.72 -6.81
CA ASP A 95 -19.10 14.62 -5.78
C ASP A 95 -18.36 14.39 -4.45
N GLN A 96 -17.69 15.44 -3.96
CA GLN A 96 -16.86 15.34 -2.76
C GLN A 96 -17.68 15.10 -1.49
N ASN A 97 -18.92 15.60 -1.42
CA ASN A 97 -19.78 15.37 -0.25
C ASN A 97 -20.19 13.91 -0.19
N THR A 98 -20.60 13.35 -1.34
CA THR A 98 -20.91 11.92 -1.48
C THR A 98 -19.73 11.07 -1.03
N GLN A 99 -18.50 11.40 -1.48
CA GLN A 99 -17.31 10.65 -1.07
C GLN A 99 -17.05 10.77 0.44
N THR A 100 -17.24 11.94 1.02
CA THR A 100 -17.07 12.16 2.47
C THR A 100 -18.06 11.31 3.27
N GLU A 101 -19.33 11.25 2.85
CA GLU A 101 -20.35 10.40 3.47
C GLU A 101 -19.99 8.90 3.38
N GLN A 102 -19.44 8.47 2.25
CA GLN A 102 -18.97 7.09 2.05
C GLN A 102 -17.82 6.74 2.99
N ILE A 103 -16.83 7.64 3.12
CA ILE A 103 -15.72 7.46 4.05
C ILE A 103 -16.24 7.32 5.49
N ASN A 104 -17.14 8.22 5.92
CA ASN A 104 -17.76 8.12 7.24
C ASN A 104 -18.52 6.80 7.44
N THR A 105 -19.21 6.32 6.40
CA THR A 105 -19.89 5.03 6.42
C THR A 105 -18.91 3.87 6.63
N PHE A 106 -17.80 3.85 5.91
CA PHE A 106 -16.76 2.85 6.10
C PHE A 106 -16.13 2.89 7.50
N LEU A 107 -15.89 4.08 8.04
CA LEU A 107 -15.39 4.23 9.41
C LEU A 107 -16.37 3.68 10.44
N GLN A 108 -17.67 3.92 10.26
CA GLN A 108 -18.72 3.35 11.12
C GLN A 108 -18.82 1.82 10.99
N GLN A 109 -18.56 1.27 9.82
CA GLN A 109 -18.51 -0.18 9.58
C GLN A 109 -17.23 -0.84 10.14
N GLY A 110 -16.24 -0.05 10.53
CA GLY A 110 -14.99 -0.55 11.09
C GLY A 110 -14.14 -1.29 10.05
N VAL A 111 -13.98 -0.72 8.85
CA VAL A 111 -13.08 -1.28 7.84
C VAL A 111 -11.62 -1.23 8.32
N ASP A 112 -10.85 -2.23 7.94
CA ASP A 112 -9.45 -2.35 8.36
C ASP A 112 -8.51 -1.45 7.53
N VAL A 113 -8.90 -1.12 6.28
CA VAL A 113 -8.14 -0.26 5.35
C VAL A 113 -9.10 0.53 4.48
N LEU A 114 -8.75 1.78 4.21
CA LEU A 114 -9.42 2.65 3.23
C LEU A 114 -8.53 2.82 1.99
N VAL A 115 -9.06 2.51 0.81
CA VAL A 115 -8.46 2.81 -0.48
C VAL A 115 -9.25 3.94 -1.14
N ILE A 116 -8.62 5.08 -1.37
CA ILE A 116 -9.32 6.29 -1.78
C ILE A 116 -8.73 6.86 -3.07
N ASN A 117 -9.56 6.91 -4.11
CA ASN A 117 -9.31 7.76 -5.27
C ASN A 117 -10.07 9.09 -5.05
N PRO A 118 -9.41 10.17 -4.64
CA PRO A 118 -10.09 11.38 -4.24
C PRO A 118 -10.82 12.06 -5.40
N VAL A 119 -12.03 12.55 -5.15
CA VAL A 119 -12.76 13.40 -6.09
C VAL A 119 -11.98 14.70 -6.30
N GLN A 120 -11.54 15.31 -5.21
CA GLN A 120 -10.70 16.51 -5.23
C GLN A 120 -9.43 16.25 -4.41
N THR A 121 -8.27 16.42 -5.00
CA THR A 121 -6.98 16.26 -4.30
C THR A 121 -6.80 17.27 -3.17
N THR A 122 -7.38 18.46 -3.31
CA THR A 122 -7.40 19.51 -2.28
C THR A 122 -8.15 19.11 -1.01
N SER A 123 -9.05 18.13 -1.10
CA SER A 123 -9.79 17.59 0.06
C SER A 123 -9.04 16.51 0.81
N ALA A 124 -7.87 16.09 0.33
CA ALA A 124 -7.14 14.97 0.91
C ALA A 124 -6.73 15.21 2.38
N GLN A 125 -6.38 16.44 2.75
CA GLN A 125 -6.09 16.77 4.15
C GLN A 125 -7.32 16.56 5.05
N THR A 126 -8.48 17.03 4.62
CA THR A 126 -9.75 16.84 5.35
C THR A 126 -10.10 15.35 5.49
N ILE A 127 -9.83 14.55 4.45
CA ILE A 127 -10.01 13.09 4.49
C ILE A 127 -9.09 12.48 5.55
N VAL A 128 -7.81 12.82 5.55
CA VAL A 128 -6.85 12.33 6.56
C VAL A 128 -7.29 12.74 7.97
N ASP A 129 -7.66 14.00 8.18
CA ASP A 129 -8.10 14.50 9.49
C ASP A 129 -9.36 13.79 10.00
N THR A 130 -10.25 13.38 9.08
CA THR A 130 -11.46 12.61 9.40
C THR A 130 -11.15 11.16 9.79
N VAL A 131 -10.19 10.54 9.10
CA VAL A 131 -9.85 9.13 9.29
C VAL A 131 -8.88 8.89 10.45
N LYS A 132 -7.96 9.83 10.67
CA LYS A 132 -6.88 9.72 11.66
C LYS A 132 -7.34 9.34 13.08
N PRO A 133 -8.47 9.84 13.62
CA PRO A 133 -8.95 9.44 14.93
C PRO A 133 -9.31 7.96 15.07
N SER A 134 -9.67 7.30 13.98
CA SER A 134 -9.97 5.86 13.95
C SER A 134 -8.72 4.99 13.77
N GLU A 135 -7.57 5.62 13.54
CA GLU A 135 -6.30 4.96 13.23
C GLU A 135 -6.33 4.05 12.00
N THR A 136 -7.35 4.15 11.16
CA THR A 136 -7.50 3.35 9.93
C THR A 136 -6.45 3.76 8.89
N PRO A 137 -5.68 2.82 8.32
CA PRO A 137 -4.74 3.10 7.25
C PRO A 137 -5.45 3.60 5.97
N ILE A 138 -4.80 4.51 5.26
CA ILE A 138 -5.28 5.09 4.00
C ILE A 138 -4.29 4.79 2.88
N VAL A 139 -4.79 4.29 1.77
CA VAL A 139 -4.07 4.18 0.51
C VAL A 139 -4.73 5.10 -0.51
N PHE A 140 -4.11 6.22 -0.82
CA PHE A 140 -4.56 7.04 -1.95
C PHE A 140 -4.14 6.40 -3.27
N ILE A 141 -5.03 6.42 -4.26
CA ILE A 141 -4.77 5.83 -5.57
C ILE A 141 -5.07 6.81 -6.69
N ASN A 142 -4.38 6.65 -7.84
CA ASN A 142 -4.58 7.39 -9.09
C ASN A 142 -4.33 8.91 -9.00
N ARG A 143 -4.99 9.62 -8.11
CA ARG A 143 -4.85 11.07 -7.92
C ARG A 143 -3.98 11.36 -6.70
N GLU A 144 -2.77 11.86 -6.95
CA GLU A 144 -1.76 12.10 -5.91
C GLU A 144 -2.15 13.30 -5.03
N PRO A 145 -2.26 13.12 -3.69
CA PRO A 145 -2.35 14.24 -2.76
C PRO A 145 -1.02 14.98 -2.63
N ASP A 146 -1.06 16.18 -2.06
CA ASP A 146 0.18 16.86 -1.70
C ASP A 146 1.00 16.03 -0.72
N LYS A 147 2.34 16.06 -0.87
CA LYS A 147 3.26 15.30 -0.02
C LYS A 147 3.06 15.61 1.48
N SER A 148 2.76 16.86 1.82
CA SER A 148 2.50 17.27 3.20
C SER A 148 1.30 16.54 3.83
N VAL A 149 0.30 16.16 3.03
CA VAL A 149 -0.85 15.37 3.47
C VAL A 149 -0.42 13.96 3.85
N LEU A 150 0.38 13.32 2.98
CA LEU A 150 0.92 11.99 3.25
C LEU A 150 1.81 12.00 4.49
N ASP A 151 2.70 12.99 4.62
CA ASP A 151 3.59 13.14 5.76
C ASP A 151 2.83 13.41 7.09
N SER A 152 1.64 14.03 7.03
CA SER A 152 0.81 14.30 8.22
C SER A 152 0.28 13.02 8.90
N TYR A 153 0.27 11.89 8.17
CA TYR A 153 -0.17 10.57 8.65
C TYR A 153 0.78 9.46 8.14
N ALA A 154 2.08 9.73 8.11
CA ALA A 154 3.12 8.95 7.42
C ALA A 154 3.14 7.45 7.76
N ASP A 155 2.82 7.08 9.01
CA ASP A 155 2.85 5.66 9.45
C ASP A 155 1.68 4.83 8.90
N LYS A 156 0.60 5.49 8.44
CA LYS A 156 -0.66 4.84 8.03
C LYS A 156 -1.26 5.43 6.74
N CYS A 157 -0.51 6.26 6.03
CA CYS A 157 -0.97 6.87 4.78
C CYS A 157 0.09 6.74 3.69
N CYS A 158 -0.33 6.26 2.51
CA CYS A 158 0.54 6.18 1.35
C CYS A 158 -0.22 6.51 0.06
N TYR A 159 0.53 6.71 -1.01
CA TYR A 159 0.00 6.90 -2.36
C TYR A 159 0.55 5.81 -3.29
N VAL A 160 -0.34 5.28 -4.13
CA VAL A 160 -0.03 4.34 -5.20
C VAL A 160 -0.59 4.87 -6.51
N GLY A 161 0.28 5.19 -7.44
CA GLY A 161 -0.12 5.72 -8.75
C GLY A 161 1.07 6.02 -9.64
N ALA A 162 0.79 6.60 -10.82
CA ALA A 162 1.81 7.04 -11.76
C ALA A 162 2.33 8.44 -11.38
N ASP A 163 3.59 8.72 -11.70
CA ASP A 163 4.14 10.08 -11.63
C ASP A 163 3.64 10.91 -12.82
N ALA A 164 2.67 11.78 -12.55
CA ALA A 164 2.09 12.65 -13.57
C ALA A 164 3.11 13.64 -14.18
N ARG A 165 4.17 14.00 -13.43
CA ARG A 165 5.23 14.89 -13.94
C ARG A 165 6.07 14.19 -15.00
N GLN A 166 6.34 12.91 -14.81
CA GLN A 166 7.06 12.09 -15.79
C GLN A 166 6.30 12.03 -17.12
N SER A 167 4.97 11.88 -17.06
CA SER A 167 4.12 11.93 -18.25
C SER A 167 4.25 13.25 -19.01
N GLY A 168 4.23 14.39 -18.30
CA GLY A 168 4.45 15.70 -18.90
C GLY A 168 5.83 15.87 -19.51
N THR A 169 6.87 15.34 -18.87
CA THR A 169 8.24 15.35 -19.39
C THR A 169 8.34 14.59 -20.70
N TYR A 170 7.81 13.37 -20.76
CA TYR A 170 7.82 12.57 -21.99
C TYR A 170 7.02 13.21 -23.13
N GLN A 171 5.90 13.86 -22.83
CA GLN A 171 5.16 14.60 -23.84
C GLN A 171 5.97 15.78 -24.39
N GLY A 172 6.71 16.51 -23.53
CA GLY A 172 7.58 17.60 -23.94
C GLY A 172 8.78 17.18 -24.77
N GLU A 173 9.27 15.95 -24.59
CA GLU A 173 10.38 15.38 -25.38
C GLU A 173 9.94 14.94 -26.79
N LEU A 174 8.64 14.73 -27.02
CA LEU A 174 8.08 14.28 -28.30
C LEU A 174 7.68 15.42 -29.23
N ILE A 175 7.70 16.68 -28.78
CA ILE A 175 7.33 17.88 -29.53
C ILE A 175 8.57 18.62 -30.02
#